data_4a3e1156787bc6acb46c30222de69737
#
_entry.id   4a3e1156787bc6acb46c30222de69737
#
_cell.length_a   1.000
_cell.length_b   1.000
_cell.length_c   1.000
_cell.angle_alpha   90.00
_cell.angle_beta   90.00
_cell.angle_gamma   90.00
#
_symmetry.space_group_name_H-M   'P 1'
#
loop_
_entity.id
_entity.type
_entity.pdbx_description
1 polymer ?
#
loop_
_entity_poly.entity_id
_entity_poly.type
_entity_poly.pdbx_seq_one_letter_code
_entity_poly.pdbx_strand_id
1 'polypeptide(L)'
;MTQVSVVTPASAEVIQLGPTRMRILEDGRTTGHRLGIGEITLPPRTPGPPQHRHARHDEGFYVVSGAARFTVGETTYDAAPGTLVMIPPGAPHTFANLGDEPTVLLNTFTPDLYVQYFRDLGQLIACGEPLTPENTIEAMSRYATTPATDYA
;
A
#
# COMPACT_ATOMS: atom_id res chain seq x y z
N MET A 1 -0.41 11.15 29.24
CA MET A 1 1.06 10.97 29.09
C MET A 1 1.37 10.81 27.59
N THR A 2 2.35 11.52 27.11
CA THR A 2 2.84 11.35 25.74
C THR A 2 3.68 10.10 25.67
N GLN A 3 3.24 9.10 24.92
CA GLN A 3 3.93 7.83 24.78
C GLN A 3 4.60 7.75 23.42
N VAL A 4 5.89 7.41 23.40
CA VAL A 4 6.62 7.11 22.16
C VAL A 4 6.32 5.68 21.72
N SER A 5 6.00 5.49 20.46
CA SER A 5 5.88 4.17 19.85
C SER A 5 7.21 3.78 19.21
N VAL A 6 7.69 2.57 19.48
CA VAL A 6 8.87 2.01 18.83
C VAL A 6 8.50 0.68 18.21
N VAL A 7 8.52 0.60 16.91
CA VAL A 7 8.23 -0.62 16.15
C VAL A 7 9.51 -1.12 15.50
N THR A 8 9.94 -2.31 15.92
CA THR A 8 11.15 -2.94 15.40
C THR A 8 10.81 -3.97 14.33
N PRO A 9 11.78 -4.49 13.56
CA PRO A 9 11.53 -5.60 12.64
C PRO A 9 10.89 -6.82 13.30
N ALA A 10 11.18 -7.07 14.58
CA ALA A 10 10.64 -8.21 15.33
C ALA A 10 9.23 -7.94 15.90
N SER A 11 8.83 -6.68 16.11
CA SER A 11 7.56 -6.31 16.74
C SER A 11 6.49 -5.81 15.76
N ALA A 12 6.84 -5.56 14.51
CA ALA A 12 5.89 -5.09 13.52
C ALA A 12 4.84 -6.16 13.18
N GLU A 13 3.60 -5.74 13.06
CA GLU A 13 2.54 -6.59 12.49
C GLU A 13 2.85 -6.88 11.02
N VAL A 14 2.81 -8.16 10.63
CA VAL A 14 3.09 -8.60 9.27
C VAL A 14 1.82 -9.15 8.65
N ILE A 15 1.50 -8.67 7.46
CA ILE A 15 0.39 -9.17 6.65
C ILE A 15 0.97 -9.71 5.36
N GLN A 16 0.71 -10.99 5.07
CA GLN A 16 1.12 -11.62 3.82
C GLN A 16 -0.05 -11.58 2.83
N LEU A 17 0.12 -10.86 1.74
CA LEU A 17 -0.89 -10.69 0.68
C LEU A 17 -0.40 -11.42 -0.58
N GLY A 18 -0.65 -12.74 -0.65
CA GLY A 18 -0.05 -13.56 -1.69
C GLY A 18 1.47 -13.50 -1.60
N PRO A 19 2.19 -13.16 -2.69
CA PRO A 19 3.64 -13.04 -2.66
C PRO A 19 4.13 -11.73 -2.01
N THR A 20 3.26 -10.72 -1.89
CA THR A 20 3.60 -9.41 -1.32
C THR A 20 3.49 -9.43 0.19
N ARG A 21 4.50 -8.87 0.85
CA ARG A 21 4.55 -8.75 2.30
C ARG A 21 4.38 -7.30 2.71
N MET A 22 3.52 -7.04 3.70
CA MET A 22 3.35 -5.74 4.30
C MET A 22 3.63 -5.78 5.79
N ARG A 23 4.41 -4.83 6.30
CA ARG A 23 4.56 -4.57 7.73
C ARG A 23 3.82 -3.30 8.06
N ILE A 24 3.00 -3.32 9.11
CA ILE A 24 2.35 -2.12 9.64
C ILE A 24 3.30 -1.50 10.68
N LEU A 25 3.74 -0.28 10.43
CA LEU A 25 4.65 0.48 11.28
C LEU A 25 3.91 1.51 12.14
N GLU A 26 2.89 2.16 11.59
CA GLU A 26 2.00 3.08 12.29
C GLU A 26 0.58 2.89 11.74
N ASP A 27 -0.37 2.67 12.62
CA ASP A 27 -1.77 2.46 12.24
C ASP A 27 -2.71 3.62 12.60
N GLY A 28 -2.15 4.75 12.98
CA GLY A 28 -2.90 5.95 13.35
C GLY A 28 -3.20 6.07 14.85
N ARG A 29 -3.05 4.99 15.63
CA ARG A 29 -3.39 5.03 17.08
C ARG A 29 -2.51 5.98 17.88
N THR A 30 -1.24 6.12 17.51
CA THR A 30 -0.30 7.01 18.22
C THR A 30 -0.37 8.45 17.73
N THR A 31 -0.95 8.69 16.58
CA THR A 31 -1.01 10.02 15.93
C THR A 31 -2.40 10.63 15.94
N GLY A 32 -3.37 10.02 16.62
CA GLY A 32 -4.76 10.49 16.57
C GLY A 32 -5.35 10.42 15.16
N HIS A 33 -5.09 9.31 14.47
CA HIS A 33 -5.57 9.02 13.12
C HIS A 33 -5.09 9.99 12.02
N ARG A 34 -3.94 10.67 12.23
CA ARG A 34 -3.41 11.58 11.22
C ARG A 34 -2.49 10.92 10.20
N LEU A 35 -1.87 9.79 10.56
CA LEU A 35 -0.82 9.17 9.75
C LEU A 35 -0.86 7.65 9.88
N GLY A 36 -0.84 6.96 8.75
CA GLY A 36 -0.54 5.54 8.66
C GLY A 36 0.79 5.33 7.94
N ILE A 37 1.55 4.32 8.35
CA ILE A 37 2.82 3.96 7.70
C ILE A 37 2.90 2.45 7.61
N GLY A 38 3.13 1.94 6.39
CA GLY A 38 3.46 0.55 6.12
C GLY A 38 4.78 0.41 5.37
N GLU A 39 5.33 -0.77 5.35
CA GLU A 39 6.45 -1.13 4.49
C GLU A 39 6.02 -2.31 3.63
N ILE A 40 6.11 -2.14 2.31
CA ILE A 40 5.71 -3.14 1.33
C ILE A 40 6.97 -3.77 0.74
N THR A 41 7.04 -5.09 0.74
CA THR A 41 8.07 -5.84 0.01
C THR A 41 7.41 -6.57 -1.16
N LEU A 42 7.79 -6.18 -2.36
CA LEU A 42 7.39 -6.82 -3.61
C LEU A 42 8.50 -7.75 -4.08
N PRO A 43 8.25 -9.06 -4.23
CA PRO A 43 9.19 -9.96 -4.87
C PRO A 43 9.51 -9.53 -6.31
N PRO A 44 10.59 -10.07 -6.90
CA PRO A 44 10.87 -9.84 -8.33
C PRO A 44 9.67 -10.16 -9.21
N ARG A 45 9.50 -9.39 -10.29
CA ARG A 45 8.48 -9.62 -11.32
C ARG A 45 7.04 -9.69 -10.77
N THR A 46 6.75 -8.89 -9.75
CA THR A 46 5.43 -8.87 -9.09
C THR A 46 4.66 -7.61 -9.47
N PRO A 47 3.46 -7.74 -10.06
CA PRO A 47 2.58 -6.59 -10.25
C PRO A 47 1.97 -6.14 -8.93
N GLY A 48 1.60 -4.87 -8.85
CA GLY A 48 0.74 -4.33 -7.80
C GLY A 48 -0.75 -4.55 -8.10
N PRO A 49 -1.63 -3.89 -7.36
CA PRO A 49 -3.06 -3.93 -7.61
C PRO A 49 -3.39 -3.27 -8.96
N PRO A 50 -4.59 -3.50 -9.53
CA PRO A 50 -5.10 -2.68 -10.62
C PRO A 50 -5.12 -1.19 -10.25
N GLN A 51 -5.12 -0.29 -11.23
CA GLN A 51 -5.22 1.13 -10.95
C GLN A 51 -6.50 1.44 -10.16
N HIS A 52 -6.34 2.27 -9.13
CA HIS A 52 -7.42 2.66 -8.22
C HIS A 52 -7.23 4.11 -7.77
N ARG A 53 -8.27 4.69 -7.17
CA ARG A 53 -8.26 6.05 -6.64
C ARG A 53 -8.68 6.05 -5.18
N HIS A 54 -7.99 6.83 -4.39
CA HIS A 54 -8.38 7.14 -3.01
C HIS A 54 -9.07 8.52 -2.98
N ALA A 55 -10.27 8.59 -2.39
CA ALA A 55 -10.99 9.85 -2.35
C ALA A 55 -10.64 10.72 -1.14
N ARG A 56 -10.08 10.14 -0.08
CA ARG A 56 -9.98 10.81 1.25
C ARG A 56 -8.60 10.86 1.86
N HIS A 57 -7.57 10.35 1.21
CA HIS A 57 -6.21 10.42 1.76
C HIS A 57 -5.18 10.63 0.68
N ASP A 58 -4.07 11.25 1.08
CA ASP A 58 -2.85 11.25 0.31
C ASP A 58 -2.09 9.97 0.55
N GLU A 59 -1.46 9.43 -0.47
CA GLU A 59 -0.62 8.24 -0.36
C GLU A 59 0.79 8.55 -0.84
N GLY A 60 1.78 8.21 -0.01
CA GLY A 60 3.18 8.38 -0.34
C GLY A 60 3.88 7.04 -0.50
N PHE A 61 4.83 6.98 -1.43
CA PHE A 61 5.73 5.85 -1.61
C PHE A 61 7.16 6.34 -1.65
N TYR A 62 7.99 5.83 -0.78
CA TYR A 62 9.43 6.07 -0.81
C TYR A 62 10.15 4.76 -1.11
N VAL A 63 10.95 4.75 -2.17
CA VAL A 63 11.71 3.56 -2.56
C VAL A 63 12.91 3.40 -1.63
N VAL A 64 12.87 2.39 -0.77
CA VAL A 64 13.94 2.08 0.18
C VAL A 64 15.04 1.27 -0.51
N SER A 65 14.66 0.24 -1.27
CA SER A 65 15.58 -0.61 -2.02
C SER A 65 14.90 -1.23 -3.24
N GLY A 66 15.69 -1.72 -4.18
CA GLY A 66 15.18 -2.19 -5.45
C GLY A 66 14.73 -1.04 -6.36
N ALA A 67 13.78 -1.31 -7.24
CA ALA A 67 13.18 -0.30 -8.11
C ALA A 67 11.70 -0.59 -8.31
N ALA A 68 10.91 0.45 -8.49
CA ALA A 68 9.48 0.31 -8.73
C ALA A 68 9.06 1.11 -9.97
N ARG A 69 8.05 0.62 -10.67
CA ARG A 69 7.34 1.39 -11.68
C ARG A 69 6.00 1.83 -11.12
N PHE A 70 5.75 3.12 -11.13
CA PHE A 70 4.45 3.71 -10.81
C PHE A 70 3.72 4.07 -12.09
N THR A 71 2.45 3.72 -12.18
CA THR A 71 1.58 4.13 -13.28
C THR A 71 0.49 5.04 -12.71
N VAL A 72 0.37 6.23 -13.24
CA VAL A 72 -0.61 7.25 -12.84
C VAL A 72 -1.40 7.64 -14.08
N GLY A 73 -2.60 7.09 -14.20
CA GLY A 73 -3.37 7.20 -15.44
C GLY A 73 -2.63 6.56 -16.62
N GLU A 74 -2.27 7.34 -17.61
CA GLU A 74 -1.53 6.90 -18.80
C GLU A 74 0.00 7.10 -18.67
N THR A 75 0.46 7.75 -17.59
CA THR A 75 1.88 8.08 -17.40
C THR A 75 2.56 7.07 -16.49
N THR A 76 3.79 6.67 -16.84
CA THR A 76 4.63 5.79 -16.02
C THR A 76 5.86 6.51 -15.51
N TYR A 77 6.27 6.16 -14.30
CA TYR A 77 7.46 6.69 -13.63
C TYR A 77 8.28 5.52 -13.10
N ASP A 78 9.53 5.42 -13.54
CA ASP A 78 10.47 4.45 -12.96
C ASP A 78 11.21 5.13 -11.80
N ALA A 79 11.16 4.50 -10.64
CA ALA A 79 11.66 5.05 -9.38
C ALA A 79 12.79 4.18 -8.82
N ALA A 80 13.98 4.77 -8.70
CA ALA A 80 15.15 4.20 -8.05
C ALA A 80 15.11 4.44 -6.53
N PRO A 81 15.95 3.74 -5.72
CA PRO A 81 16.07 4.01 -4.29
C PRO A 81 16.31 5.50 -4.00
N GLY A 82 15.62 6.01 -2.99
CA GLY A 82 15.65 7.43 -2.63
C GLY A 82 14.59 8.28 -3.33
N THR A 83 13.77 7.72 -4.19
CA THR A 83 12.69 8.44 -4.88
C THR A 83 11.42 8.44 -4.04
N LEU A 84 10.78 9.60 -3.93
CA LEU A 84 9.45 9.76 -3.33
C LEU A 84 8.41 10.02 -4.42
N VAL A 85 7.33 9.26 -4.39
CA VAL A 85 6.14 9.46 -5.22
C VAL A 85 4.97 9.78 -4.32
N MET A 86 4.36 10.96 -4.48
CA MET A 86 3.17 11.37 -3.72
C MET A 86 1.94 11.34 -4.63
N ILE A 87 0.93 10.62 -4.21
CA ILE A 87 -0.35 10.46 -4.91
C ILE A 87 -1.42 11.24 -4.14
N PRO A 88 -1.92 12.35 -4.69
CA PRO A 88 -3.01 13.08 -4.06
C PRO A 88 -4.34 12.34 -4.20
N PRO A 89 -5.34 12.68 -3.37
CA PRO A 89 -6.69 12.14 -3.53
C PRO A 89 -7.22 12.29 -4.96
N GLY A 90 -7.87 11.25 -5.47
CA GLY A 90 -8.48 11.23 -6.80
C GLY A 90 -7.55 10.82 -7.93
N ALA A 91 -6.24 10.80 -7.76
CA ALA A 91 -5.31 10.37 -8.81
C ALA A 91 -5.34 8.85 -8.99
N PRO A 92 -5.62 8.35 -10.21
CA PRO A 92 -5.57 6.92 -10.48
C PRO A 92 -4.12 6.46 -10.46
N HIS A 93 -3.83 5.35 -9.78
CA HIS A 93 -2.45 4.86 -9.69
C HIS A 93 -2.36 3.37 -9.40
N THR A 94 -1.20 2.83 -9.72
CA THR A 94 -0.72 1.51 -9.32
C THR A 94 0.81 1.51 -9.33
N PHE A 95 1.38 0.43 -8.83
CA PHE A 95 2.83 0.23 -8.81
C PHE A 95 3.16 -1.24 -9.08
N ALA A 96 4.39 -1.50 -9.51
CA ALA A 96 4.87 -2.85 -9.80
C ALA A 96 6.38 -2.97 -9.61
N ASN A 97 6.84 -4.17 -9.32
CA ASN A 97 8.25 -4.53 -9.41
C ASN A 97 8.48 -5.31 -10.71
N LEU A 98 9.08 -4.68 -11.69
CA LEU A 98 9.40 -5.30 -12.98
C LEU A 98 10.83 -5.85 -13.03
N GLY A 99 11.61 -5.65 -11.97
CA GLY A 99 13.00 -6.06 -11.88
C GLY A 99 13.20 -7.49 -11.39
N ASP A 100 14.46 -7.88 -11.27
CA ASP A 100 14.89 -9.21 -10.85
C ASP A 100 15.24 -9.29 -9.35
N GLU A 101 15.24 -8.14 -8.66
CA GLU A 101 15.50 -8.02 -7.23
C GLU A 101 14.22 -7.59 -6.49
N PRO A 102 14.08 -7.95 -5.20
CA PRO A 102 12.97 -7.46 -4.40
C PRO A 102 12.95 -5.93 -4.31
N THR A 103 11.76 -5.35 -4.25
CA THR A 103 11.57 -3.91 -4.02
C THR A 103 10.95 -3.70 -2.64
N VAL A 104 11.52 -2.77 -1.88
CA VAL A 104 10.99 -2.34 -0.59
C VAL A 104 10.53 -0.89 -0.70
N LEU A 105 9.27 -0.65 -0.38
CA LEU A 105 8.62 0.66 -0.40
C LEU A 105 8.16 1.02 1.01
N LEU A 106 8.53 2.22 1.49
CA LEU A 106 7.84 2.83 2.61
C LEU A 106 6.57 3.49 2.06
N ASN A 107 5.42 3.14 2.64
CA ASN A 107 4.10 3.58 2.16
C ASN A 107 3.40 4.38 3.27
N THR A 108 3.02 5.61 2.98
CA THR A 108 2.38 6.50 3.94
C THR A 108 0.95 6.85 3.53
N PHE A 109 0.09 7.04 4.52
CA PHE A 109 -1.32 7.40 4.34
C PHE A 109 -1.66 8.56 5.28
N THR A 110 -2.20 9.63 4.75
CA THR A 110 -2.63 10.80 5.54
C THR A 110 -4.05 11.21 5.15
N PRO A 111 -5.04 10.90 6.01
CA PRO A 111 -4.98 10.14 7.26
C PRO A 111 -4.76 8.62 7.07
N ASP A 112 -4.73 7.88 8.17
CA ASP A 112 -4.44 6.44 8.27
C ASP A 112 -5.50 5.50 7.66
N LEU A 113 -6.56 6.02 7.10
CA LEU A 113 -7.77 5.30 6.71
C LEU A 113 -7.51 3.95 6.01
N TYR A 114 -6.54 3.91 5.11
CA TYR A 114 -6.29 2.75 4.26
C TYR A 114 -5.49 1.61 4.94
N VAL A 115 -4.91 1.85 6.11
CA VAL A 115 -4.18 0.78 6.83
C VAL A 115 -5.10 -0.40 7.15
N GLN A 116 -6.33 -0.13 7.54
CA GLN A 116 -7.29 -1.18 7.86
C GLN A 116 -7.68 -2.04 6.65
N TYR A 117 -7.63 -1.50 5.44
CA TYR A 117 -7.82 -2.27 4.21
C TYR A 117 -6.88 -3.48 4.11
N PHE A 118 -5.61 -3.29 4.41
CA PHE A 118 -4.64 -4.39 4.37
C PHE A 118 -4.93 -5.45 5.42
N ARG A 119 -5.40 -5.06 6.60
CA ARG A 119 -5.84 -5.99 7.63
C ARG A 119 -7.06 -6.79 7.19
N ASP A 120 -8.01 -6.14 6.52
CA ASP A 120 -9.20 -6.81 6.00
C ASP A 120 -8.83 -7.86 4.95
N LEU A 121 -7.90 -7.55 4.04
CA LEU A 121 -7.39 -8.53 3.07
C LEU A 121 -6.68 -9.69 3.75
N GLY A 122 -5.85 -9.40 4.75
CA GLY A 122 -5.17 -10.42 5.54
C GLY A 122 -6.16 -11.34 6.26
N GLN A 123 -7.27 -10.79 6.76
CA GLN A 123 -8.34 -11.55 7.40
C GLN A 123 -9.06 -12.48 6.42
N LEU A 124 -9.35 -12.03 5.20
CA LEU A 124 -9.93 -12.88 4.16
C LEU A 124 -9.05 -14.09 3.90
N ILE A 125 -7.75 -13.87 3.73
CA ILE A 125 -6.79 -14.96 3.50
C ILE A 125 -6.73 -15.91 4.70
N ALA A 126 -6.72 -15.39 5.92
CA ALA A 126 -6.69 -16.18 7.16
C ALA A 126 -7.95 -17.05 7.32
N CYS A 127 -9.08 -16.61 6.79
CA CYS A 127 -10.33 -17.37 6.75
C CYS A 127 -10.41 -18.38 5.57
N GLY A 128 -9.36 -18.48 4.75
CA GLY A 128 -9.31 -19.36 3.58
C GLY A 128 -10.01 -18.80 2.35
N GLU A 129 -10.38 -17.53 2.36
CA GLU A 129 -11.00 -16.86 1.21
C GLU A 129 -9.93 -16.39 0.24
N PRO A 130 -10.05 -16.71 -1.07
CA PRO A 130 -9.13 -16.16 -2.06
C PRO A 130 -9.37 -14.67 -2.26
N LEU A 131 -8.32 -13.94 -2.61
CA LEU A 131 -8.46 -12.54 -3.01
C LEU A 131 -8.97 -12.49 -4.46
N THR A 132 -10.27 -12.32 -4.61
CA THR A 132 -10.92 -12.14 -5.91
C THR A 132 -11.05 -10.65 -6.23
N PRO A 133 -11.21 -10.25 -7.52
CA PRO A 133 -11.51 -8.87 -7.87
C PRO A 133 -12.72 -8.32 -7.09
N GLU A 134 -13.77 -9.12 -6.92
CA GLU A 134 -15.01 -8.71 -6.27
C GLU A 134 -14.79 -8.40 -4.78
N ASN A 135 -14.14 -9.29 -4.02
CA ASN A 135 -13.95 -9.07 -2.59
C ASN A 135 -12.88 -8.02 -2.27
N THR A 136 -11.88 -7.84 -3.16
CA THR A 136 -10.91 -6.73 -3.02
C THR A 136 -11.53 -5.38 -3.31
N ILE A 137 -12.38 -5.26 -4.33
CA ILE A 137 -13.14 -4.04 -4.63
C ILE A 137 -14.10 -3.70 -3.48
N GLU A 138 -14.79 -4.69 -2.94
CA GLU A 138 -15.66 -4.48 -1.77
C GLU A 138 -14.85 -3.95 -0.58
N ALA A 139 -13.71 -4.56 -0.27
CA ALA A 139 -12.84 -4.09 0.79
C ALA A 139 -12.34 -2.65 0.55
N MET A 140 -11.92 -2.31 -0.68
CA MET A 140 -11.53 -0.95 -1.06
C MET A 140 -12.64 0.06 -0.80
N SER A 141 -13.88 -0.29 -1.12
CA SER A 141 -15.03 0.62 -1.01
C SER A 141 -15.28 1.10 0.41
N ARG A 142 -14.93 0.31 1.42
CA ARG A 142 -15.06 0.67 2.84
C ARG A 142 -14.13 1.81 3.23
N TYR A 143 -13.09 2.06 2.45
CA TYR A 143 -12.03 3.05 2.71
C TYR A 143 -11.98 4.13 1.62
N ALA A 144 -13.14 4.48 1.07
CA ALA A 144 -13.29 5.51 0.05
C ALA A 144 -12.33 5.32 -1.15
N THR A 145 -12.13 4.07 -1.57
CA THR A 145 -11.25 3.70 -2.66
C THR A 145 -12.04 2.95 -3.73
N THR A 146 -11.83 3.32 -4.98
CA THR A 146 -12.52 2.71 -6.12
C THR A 146 -11.55 2.32 -7.22
N PRO A 147 -11.84 1.24 -7.99
CA PRO A 147 -11.07 0.94 -9.19
C PRO A 147 -11.11 2.12 -10.18
N ALA A 148 -10.01 2.36 -10.87
CA ALA A 148 -9.92 3.32 -11.95
C ALA A 148 -10.05 2.56 -13.28
N THR A 149 -11.29 2.28 -13.69
CA THR A 149 -11.60 1.47 -14.87
C THR A 149 -11.55 2.25 -16.19
N ASP A 150 -11.39 3.55 -16.12
CA ASP A 150 -11.21 4.46 -17.28
C ASP A 150 -9.78 4.43 -17.83
N TYR A 151 -8.87 3.69 -17.19
CA TYR A 151 -7.50 3.43 -17.65
C TYR A 151 -7.28 1.92 -17.69
N ALA A 152 -7.34 1.38 -18.86
CA ALA A 152 -7.11 -0.05 -19.11
C ALA A 152 -5.65 -0.31 -19.52
#